data_34a11efa44028ef42b6bb09aa8e95a8d
#
_entry.id   34a11efa44028ef42b6bb09aa8e95a8d
#
_cell.length_a   1.000
_cell.length_b   1.000
_cell.length_c   1.000
_cell.angle_alpha   90.00
_cell.angle_beta   90.00
_cell.angle_gamma   90.00
#
_symmetry.space_group_name_H-M   'P 1'
#
loop_
_entity.id
_entity.type
_entity.pdbx_description
1 polymer ?
#
loop_
_entity_poly.entity_id
_entity_poly.type
_entity_poly.pdbx_seq_one_letter_code
_entity_poly.pdbx_strand_id
1 'polypeptide(L)'
;DEFFMVRVAGLEGQVRQSINVRSPDGKTPAEQMEEILKEIDNLQMEQQASLAVLQQYLAKEDILIVRPAALSEDDRIWLTGEFEQSMFPVLTPLSIDPAHPFPFRSR
;
A
#
# COMPACT_ATOMS: atom_id res chain seq x y z
N ASP A 1 10.60 -1.67 -1.73
CA ASP A 1 10.15 -2.44 -0.54
C ASP A 1 11.29 -2.66 0.46
N GLU A 2 12.46 -3.13 0.04
CA GLU A 2 13.59 -3.37 0.94
C GLU A 2 14.03 -2.12 1.71
N PHE A 3 14.08 -0.97 1.03
CA PHE A 3 14.42 0.30 1.68
C PHE A 3 13.49 0.60 2.87
N PHE A 4 12.18 0.44 2.69
CA PHE A 4 11.21 0.66 3.77
C PHE A 4 11.28 -0.41 4.85
N MET A 5 11.40 -1.67 4.47
CA MET A 5 11.41 -2.79 5.41
C MET A 5 12.67 -2.83 6.29
N VAL A 6 13.77 -2.32 5.81
CA VAL A 6 15.06 -2.35 6.51
C VAL A 6 15.46 -0.97 7.00
N ARG A 7 15.65 -0.01 6.09
CA ARG A 7 16.19 1.31 6.45
C ARG A 7 15.20 2.17 7.22
N VAL A 8 13.98 2.32 6.69
CA VAL A 8 12.95 3.15 7.33
C VAL A 8 12.49 2.53 8.65
N ALA A 9 12.28 1.22 8.70
CA ALA A 9 11.94 0.51 9.93
C ALA A 9 13.04 0.64 10.99
N GLY A 10 14.31 0.59 10.58
CA GLY A 10 15.45 0.84 11.47
C GLY A 10 15.47 2.26 12.05
N LEU A 11 15.25 3.27 11.20
CA LEU A 11 15.14 4.67 11.63
C LEU A 11 13.97 4.88 12.58
N GLU A 12 12.81 4.31 12.28
CA GLU A 12 11.63 4.38 13.14
C GLU A 12 11.90 3.77 14.52
N GLY A 13 12.62 2.65 14.58
CA GLY A 13 13.06 2.03 15.83
C GLY A 13 13.99 2.95 16.64
N GLN A 14 14.92 3.62 15.97
CA GLN A 14 15.84 4.58 16.61
C GLN A 14 15.08 5.82 17.15
N VAL A 15 14.12 6.33 16.39
CA VAL A 15 13.26 7.45 16.82
C VAL A 15 12.46 7.05 18.07
N ARG A 16 11.84 5.87 18.08
CA ARG A 16 11.10 5.36 19.26
C ARG A 16 11.99 5.22 20.51
N GLN A 17 13.25 4.87 20.33
CA GLN A 17 14.23 4.75 21.42
C GLN A 17 14.89 6.09 21.78
N SER A 18 14.46 7.20 21.17
CA SER A 18 15.03 8.54 21.37
C SER A 18 16.53 8.60 21.09
N ILE A 19 17.02 7.81 20.16
CA ILE A 19 18.42 7.82 19.73
C ILE A 19 18.66 9.05 18.87
N ASN A 20 19.62 9.90 19.30
CA ASN A 20 19.96 11.15 18.62
C ASN A 20 21.36 11.13 17.99
N VAL A 21 21.93 9.94 17.80
CA VAL A 21 23.24 9.79 17.14
C VAL A 21 23.13 10.25 15.70
N ARG A 22 24.00 11.19 15.31
CA ARG A 22 24.02 11.69 13.94
C ARG A 22 24.71 10.69 13.01
N SER A 23 24.13 10.48 11.87
CA SER A 23 24.70 9.70 10.77
C SER A 23 25.79 10.51 10.04
N PRO A 24 26.54 9.89 9.10
CA PRO A 24 27.62 10.57 8.37
C PRO A 24 27.17 11.83 7.58
N ASP A 25 25.88 11.93 7.23
CA ASP A 25 25.23 13.10 6.62
C ASP A 25 24.92 14.22 7.63
N GLY A 26 25.28 14.02 8.91
CA GLY A 26 25.06 14.98 9.99
C GLY A 26 23.65 15.04 10.55
N LYS A 27 22.74 14.17 10.10
CA LYS A 27 21.32 14.18 10.50
C LYS A 27 21.03 13.18 11.61
N THR A 28 20.11 13.53 12.48
CA THR A 28 19.52 12.60 13.46
C THR A 28 18.52 11.66 12.76
N PRO A 29 18.19 10.51 13.38
CA PRO A 29 17.15 9.63 12.85
C PRO A 29 15.79 10.32 12.62
N ALA A 30 15.40 11.24 13.49
CA ALA A 30 14.17 12.00 13.35
C ALA A 30 14.20 12.94 12.13
N GLU A 31 15.31 13.67 11.95
CA GLU A 31 15.51 14.56 10.79
C GLU A 31 15.50 13.77 9.47
N GLN A 32 16.13 12.58 9.44
CA GLN A 32 16.09 11.71 8.28
C GLN A 32 14.67 11.21 7.98
N MET A 33 13.91 10.82 9.00
CA MET A 33 12.51 10.37 8.84
C MET A 33 11.63 11.47 8.26
N GLU A 34 11.76 12.70 8.75
CA GLU A 34 10.99 13.84 8.25
C GLU A 34 11.25 14.09 6.75
N GLU A 35 12.53 14.09 6.35
CA GLU A 35 12.90 14.27 4.94
C GLU A 35 12.40 13.11 4.06
N ILE A 36 12.51 11.87 4.53
CA ILE A 36 12.02 10.69 3.81
C ILE A 36 10.50 10.81 3.62
N LEU A 37 9.74 11.16 4.65
CA LEU A 37 8.29 11.30 4.55
C LEU A 37 7.89 12.39 3.56
N LYS A 38 8.58 13.53 3.59
CA LYS A 38 8.35 14.61 2.64
C LYS A 38 8.60 14.19 1.19
N GLU A 39 9.68 13.43 0.96
CA GLU A 39 9.98 12.93 -0.38
C GLU A 39 8.99 11.88 -0.85
N ILE A 40 8.51 11.03 0.06
CA ILE A 40 7.44 10.06 -0.22
C ILE A 40 6.15 10.77 -0.64
N ASP A 41 5.77 11.84 0.06
CA ASP A 41 4.57 12.61 -0.29
C ASP A 41 4.67 13.20 -1.71
N ASN A 42 5.85 13.73 -2.09
CA ASN A 42 6.10 14.22 -3.43
C ASN A 42 5.98 13.11 -4.48
N LEU A 43 6.64 11.98 -4.24
CA LEU A 43 6.59 10.82 -5.13
C LEU A 43 5.17 10.26 -5.28
N GLN A 44 4.39 10.23 -4.20
CA GLN A 44 2.99 9.81 -4.24
C GLN A 44 2.13 10.76 -5.08
N MET A 45 2.33 12.07 -4.95
CA MET A 45 1.61 13.04 -5.78
C MET A 45 1.94 12.87 -7.27
N GLU A 46 3.22 12.70 -7.62
CA GLU A 46 3.64 12.45 -9.00
C GLU A 46 3.08 11.12 -9.54
N GLN A 47 3.08 10.08 -8.73
CA GLN A 47 2.50 8.79 -9.07
C GLN A 47 1.00 8.90 -9.36
N GLN A 48 0.26 9.60 -8.51
CA GLN A 48 -1.19 9.81 -8.71
C GLN A 48 -1.48 10.64 -9.95
N ALA A 49 -0.70 11.68 -10.21
CA ALA A 49 -0.83 12.47 -11.42
C ALA A 49 -0.57 11.64 -12.68
N SER A 50 0.48 10.83 -12.67
CA SER A 50 0.82 9.91 -13.76
C SER A 50 -0.27 8.87 -13.99
N LEU A 51 -0.82 8.29 -12.90
CA LEU A 51 -1.93 7.33 -12.99
C LEU A 51 -3.17 7.97 -13.63
N ALA A 52 -3.52 9.20 -13.22
CA ALA A 52 -4.67 9.91 -13.79
C ALA A 52 -4.53 10.13 -15.32
N VAL A 53 -3.32 10.45 -15.78
CA VAL A 53 -3.03 10.59 -17.22
C VAL A 53 -3.15 9.24 -17.93
N LEU A 54 -2.56 8.19 -17.37
CA LEU A 54 -2.64 6.84 -17.93
C LEU A 54 -4.07 6.33 -18.03
N GLN A 55 -4.91 6.59 -17.02
CA GLN A 55 -6.33 6.23 -17.05
C GLN A 55 -7.08 6.89 -18.21
N GLN A 56 -6.73 8.13 -18.55
CA GLN A 56 -7.32 8.82 -19.72
C GLN A 56 -6.91 8.18 -21.06
N TYR A 57 -5.67 7.71 -21.17
CA TYR A 57 -5.23 6.98 -22.35
C TYR A 57 -5.89 5.61 -22.45
N LEU A 58 -5.95 4.88 -21.35
CA LEU A 58 -6.65 3.58 -21.30
C LEU A 58 -8.12 3.69 -21.68
N ALA A 59 -8.80 4.73 -21.20
CA ALA A 59 -10.21 4.98 -21.54
C ALA A 59 -10.44 5.21 -23.03
N LYS A 60 -9.48 5.74 -23.77
CA LYS A 60 -9.56 5.87 -25.24
C LYS A 60 -9.48 4.53 -25.97
N GLU A 61 -8.91 3.53 -25.32
CA GLU A 61 -8.80 2.15 -25.81
C GLU A 61 -9.86 1.23 -25.18
N ASP A 62 -10.96 1.81 -24.66
CA ASP A 62 -12.06 1.10 -24.00
C ASP A 62 -11.65 0.29 -22.76
N ILE A 63 -10.52 0.64 -22.13
CA ILE A 63 -10.05 0.04 -20.90
C ILE A 63 -10.34 0.99 -19.74
N LEU A 64 -11.28 0.61 -18.87
CA LEU A 64 -11.68 1.44 -17.73
C LEU A 64 -11.25 0.81 -16.40
N ILE A 65 -10.57 1.60 -15.58
CA ILE A 65 -10.30 1.27 -14.19
C ILE A 65 -11.30 2.05 -13.34
N VAL A 66 -12.34 1.36 -12.89
CA VAL A 66 -13.46 1.98 -12.19
C VAL A 66 -13.45 1.63 -10.70
N ARG A 67 -13.99 2.53 -9.89
CA ARG A 67 -14.26 2.26 -8.48
C ARG A 67 -15.56 1.48 -8.34
N PRO A 68 -15.73 0.63 -7.30
CA PRO A 68 -16.95 -0.14 -7.09
C PRO A 68 -18.23 0.69 -7.10
N ALA A 69 -18.17 1.94 -6.63
CA ALA A 69 -19.31 2.86 -6.63
C ALA A 69 -19.75 3.32 -8.03
N ALA A 70 -18.89 3.19 -9.03
CA ALA A 70 -19.17 3.58 -10.41
C ALA A 70 -19.64 2.40 -11.31
N LEU A 71 -19.73 1.19 -10.74
CA LEU A 71 -20.21 0.02 -11.46
C LEU A 71 -21.71 0.10 -11.69
N SER A 72 -22.14 -0.35 -12.88
CA SER A 72 -23.56 -0.60 -13.15
C SER A 72 -24.09 -1.75 -12.27
N GLU A 73 -25.40 -1.86 -12.12
CA GLU A 73 -25.99 -2.98 -11.38
C GLU A 73 -25.71 -4.32 -12.08
N ASP A 74 -25.73 -4.35 -13.39
CA ASP A 74 -25.42 -5.56 -14.17
C ASP A 74 -23.98 -6.00 -13.98
N ASP A 75 -23.00 -5.06 -14.01
CA ASP A 75 -21.60 -5.37 -13.72
C ASP A 75 -21.42 -5.89 -12.29
N ARG A 76 -22.14 -5.33 -11.35
CA ARG A 76 -22.09 -5.72 -9.94
C ARG A 76 -22.61 -7.13 -9.73
N ILE A 77 -23.74 -7.48 -10.37
CA ILE A 77 -24.31 -8.83 -10.34
C ILE A 77 -23.33 -9.82 -10.97
N TRP A 78 -22.76 -9.48 -12.13
CA TRP A 78 -21.79 -10.33 -12.80
C TRP A 78 -20.53 -10.56 -11.94
N LEU A 79 -19.95 -9.51 -11.39
CA LEU A 79 -18.76 -9.60 -10.51
C LEU A 79 -19.03 -10.40 -9.24
N THR A 80 -20.22 -10.28 -8.66
CA THR A 80 -20.61 -11.09 -7.50
C THR A 80 -20.62 -12.57 -7.85
N GLY A 81 -21.24 -12.93 -8.97
CA GLY A 81 -21.24 -14.31 -9.46
C GLY A 81 -19.84 -14.85 -9.73
N GLU A 82 -18.99 -14.06 -10.37
CA GLU A 82 -17.60 -14.43 -10.65
C GLU A 82 -16.79 -14.63 -9.36
N PHE A 83 -16.98 -13.73 -8.39
CA PHE A 83 -16.34 -13.87 -7.08
C PHE A 83 -16.76 -15.15 -6.36
N GLU A 84 -18.07 -15.44 -6.30
CA GLU A 84 -18.61 -16.62 -5.63
C GLU A 84 -18.16 -17.93 -6.28
N GLN A 85 -18.03 -17.95 -7.61
CA GLN A 85 -17.68 -19.16 -8.35
C GLN A 85 -16.17 -19.40 -8.41
N SER A 86 -15.38 -18.35 -8.59
CA SER A 86 -13.96 -18.46 -8.91
C SER A 86 -13.03 -18.10 -7.75
N MET A 87 -13.39 -17.13 -6.93
CA MET A 87 -12.52 -16.61 -5.88
C MET A 87 -12.87 -17.14 -4.50
N PHE A 88 -14.15 -17.09 -4.13
CA PHE A 88 -14.61 -17.49 -2.80
C PHE A 88 -14.19 -18.92 -2.41
N PRO A 89 -14.26 -19.93 -3.31
CA PRO A 89 -13.88 -21.31 -2.95
C PRO A 89 -12.41 -21.50 -2.58
N VAL A 90 -11.53 -20.60 -3.01
CA VAL A 90 -10.08 -20.67 -2.73
C VAL A 90 -9.66 -19.81 -1.54
N LEU A 91 -10.57 -19.02 -0.97
CA LEU A 91 -10.29 -18.23 0.22
C LEU A 91 -10.31 -19.10 1.47
N THR A 92 -9.25 -19.01 2.27
CA THR A 92 -9.18 -19.65 3.57
C THR A 92 -9.45 -18.61 4.65
N PRO A 93 -10.56 -18.71 5.40
CA PRO A 93 -10.81 -17.80 6.52
C PRO A 93 -9.75 -18.02 7.60
N LEU A 94 -9.14 -16.94 8.07
CA LEU A 94 -8.20 -16.94 9.20
C LEU A 94 -8.86 -16.31 10.41
N SER A 95 -8.90 -17.05 11.51
CA SER A 95 -9.36 -16.53 12.79
C SER A 95 -8.22 -15.77 13.48
N ILE A 96 -8.53 -14.58 13.98
CA ILE A 96 -7.66 -13.82 14.86
C ILE A 96 -8.31 -13.86 16.25
N ASP A 97 -7.65 -14.52 17.18
CA ASP A 97 -8.08 -14.65 18.56
C ASP A 97 -6.90 -14.41 19.53
N PRO A 98 -7.12 -14.35 20.85
CA PRO A 98 -6.03 -14.12 21.83
C PRO A 98 -4.91 -15.15 21.78
N ALA A 99 -5.18 -16.38 21.31
CA ALA A 99 -4.18 -17.44 21.14
C ALA A 99 -3.45 -17.33 19.80
N HIS A 100 -4.08 -16.71 18.79
CA HIS A 100 -3.57 -16.53 17.43
C HIS A 100 -3.72 -15.06 17.01
N PRO A 101 -2.99 -14.12 17.63
CA PRO A 101 -3.21 -12.68 17.43
C PRO A 101 -2.87 -12.20 16.03
N PHE A 102 -2.02 -12.92 15.28
CA PHE A 102 -1.67 -12.57 13.91
C PHE A 102 -1.34 -13.83 13.09
N PRO A 103 -1.97 -14.00 11.94
CA PRO A 103 -1.54 -15.02 10.98
C PRO A 103 -0.16 -14.63 10.43
N PHE A 104 0.83 -15.54 10.56
CA PHE A 104 2.11 -15.37 9.89
C PHE A 104 1.91 -15.42 8.39
N ARG A 105 2.26 -14.34 7.70
CA ARG A 105 2.28 -14.32 6.26
C ARG A 105 3.54 -15.05 5.80
N SER A 106 3.40 -16.28 5.30
CA SER A 106 4.48 -16.93 4.54
C SER A 106 4.74 -16.11 3.27
N ARG A 107 6.01 -15.77 3.04
CA ARG A 107 6.44 -15.12 1.78
C ARG A 107 6.37 -16.10 0.61
#